data_6bd00abc99cfbce4b79460b7198ba766
#
_entry.id   6bd00abc99cfbce4b79460b7198ba766
#
_cell.length_a   1.000
_cell.length_b   1.000
_cell.length_c   1.000
_cell.angle_alpha   90.00
_cell.angle_beta   90.00
_cell.angle_gamma   90.00
#
_symmetry.space_group_name_H-M   'P 1'
#
loop_
_entity.id
_entity.type
_entity.pdbx_description
1 polymer ?
#
loop_
_entity_poly.entity_id
_entity_poly.type
_entity_poly.pdbx_seq_one_letter_code
_entity_poly.pdbx_strand_id
1 'polypeptide(L)'
;MDGRPRASALRWGRYSEAGQVYLVTTVTRQRTPVFGDFFAARTLVQALHLEQREARARTLAYVVMPDHLHWLLQLGEGKTLSGVVGTVKSVTAHRLGMRIWQPGFHDHAMRREEDLRSAARYLIANPLRAGLAVRAGDYPHWDVVWM
;
A
#
# COMPACT_ATOMS: atom_id res chain seq x y z
N MET A 1 21.57 -5.59 18.68
CA MET A 1 21.42 -6.41 17.49
C MET A 1 20.22 -7.34 17.64
N ASP A 2 19.39 -7.33 16.70
CA ASP A 2 18.15 -8.08 16.80
C ASP A 2 18.25 -9.53 16.38
N GLY A 3 19.38 -9.96 15.86
CA GLY A 3 19.59 -11.34 15.48
C GLY A 3 18.78 -11.84 14.31
N ARG A 4 18.05 -10.98 13.66
CA ARG A 4 17.23 -11.39 12.54
C ARG A 4 18.00 -11.35 11.24
N PRO A 5 17.60 -12.21 10.29
CA PRO A 5 18.28 -12.23 8.99
C PRO A 5 18.18 -10.87 8.29
N ARG A 6 19.17 -10.60 7.48
CA ARG A 6 19.24 -9.37 6.69
C ARG A 6 19.06 -9.63 5.23
N ALA A 7 18.90 -10.90 4.83
CA ALA A 7 18.93 -11.27 3.44
C ALA A 7 17.87 -10.56 2.62
N SER A 8 16.72 -10.31 3.21
CA SER A 8 15.62 -9.66 2.51
C SER A 8 15.71 -8.15 2.53
N ALA A 9 16.65 -7.58 3.24
CA ALA A 9 16.75 -6.15 3.48
C ALA A 9 15.58 -5.58 4.28
N LEU A 10 14.68 -6.42 4.77
CA LEU A 10 13.59 -5.98 5.64
C LEU A 10 14.10 -5.85 7.07
N ARG A 11 13.58 -4.86 7.78
CA ARG A 11 14.02 -4.53 9.12
C ARG A 11 12.89 -4.83 10.12
N TRP A 12 12.68 -6.10 10.35
CA TRP A 12 11.62 -6.52 11.27
C TRP A 12 11.79 -5.87 12.63
N GLY A 13 10.70 -5.35 13.18
CA GLY A 13 10.71 -4.78 14.52
C GLY A 13 11.31 -3.41 14.64
N ARG A 14 11.64 -2.75 13.55
CA ARG A 14 12.15 -1.40 13.57
C ARG A 14 11.05 -0.41 13.32
N TYR A 15 10.79 0.44 14.28
CA TYR A 15 9.71 1.42 14.20
C TYR A 15 10.27 2.73 13.75
N SER A 16 9.57 3.41 12.88
CA SER A 16 9.93 4.75 12.46
C SER A 16 11.29 4.87 11.82
N GLU A 17 11.96 3.77 11.60
CA GLU A 17 13.27 3.77 11.01
C GLU A 17 13.21 3.26 9.60
N ALA A 18 14.25 3.54 8.83
CA ALA A 18 14.38 3.00 7.49
C ALA A 18 14.29 1.47 7.55
N GLY A 19 13.48 0.89 6.67
CA GLY A 19 13.30 -0.55 6.64
C GLY A 19 12.09 -1.05 7.40
N GLN A 20 11.44 -0.20 8.19
CA GLN A 20 10.20 -0.59 8.86
C GLN A 20 9.11 -0.85 7.83
N VAL A 21 8.37 -1.94 8.02
CA VAL A 21 7.29 -2.33 7.12
C VAL A 21 5.95 -2.03 7.75
N TYR A 22 5.07 -1.43 6.97
CA TYR A 22 3.72 -1.08 7.42
C TYR A 22 2.67 -1.58 6.43
N LEU A 23 1.53 -1.98 6.97
CA LEU A 23 0.32 -2.15 6.17
C LEU A 23 -0.50 -0.89 6.37
N VAL A 24 -0.78 -0.18 5.28
CA VAL A 24 -1.53 1.07 5.30
C VAL A 24 -2.86 0.88 4.62
N THR A 25 -3.91 1.44 5.22
CA THR A 25 -5.24 1.50 4.60
C THR A 25 -5.68 2.95 4.55
N THR A 26 -6.04 3.42 3.39
CA THR A 26 -6.58 4.77 3.23
C THR A 26 -7.86 4.70 2.41
N VAL A 27 -8.84 5.51 2.80
CA VAL A 27 -10.23 5.38 2.38
C VAL A 27 -10.66 6.67 1.67
N THR A 28 -11.50 6.52 0.65
CA THR A 28 -12.05 7.69 -0.05
C THR A 28 -13.11 8.39 0.81
N ARG A 29 -13.31 9.68 0.53
CA ARG A 29 -14.34 10.47 1.22
C ARG A 29 -15.71 9.86 0.96
N GLN A 30 -16.44 9.63 2.05
CA GLN A 30 -17.79 9.09 2.00
C GLN A 30 -17.86 7.75 1.25
N ARG A 31 -16.74 7.05 1.21
CA ARG A 31 -16.64 5.76 0.52
C ARG A 31 -17.03 5.83 -0.96
N THR A 32 -16.84 6.97 -1.58
CA THR A 32 -17.13 7.14 -3.00
C THR A 32 -16.23 6.21 -3.81
N PRO A 33 -16.78 5.42 -4.74
CA PRO A 33 -16.01 4.39 -5.43
C PRO A 33 -15.18 4.96 -6.60
N VAL A 34 -14.29 5.89 -6.28
CA VAL A 34 -13.44 6.58 -7.25
C VAL A 34 -12.62 5.59 -8.07
N PHE A 35 -12.08 4.57 -7.42
CA PHE A 35 -11.17 3.62 -8.05
C PHE A 35 -11.89 2.44 -8.69
N GLY A 36 -13.20 2.50 -8.76
CA GLY A 36 -13.98 1.63 -9.66
C GLY A 36 -13.69 1.97 -11.11
N ASP A 37 -13.24 3.18 -11.38
CA ASP A 37 -12.79 3.59 -12.70
C ASP A 37 -11.35 3.11 -12.93
N PHE A 38 -11.13 2.42 -14.04
CA PHE A 38 -9.83 1.82 -14.34
C PHE A 38 -8.71 2.87 -14.40
N PHE A 39 -8.97 3.98 -15.06
CA PHE A 39 -7.98 5.05 -15.20
C PHE A 39 -7.61 5.62 -13.84
N ALA A 40 -8.60 5.86 -12.99
CA ALA A 40 -8.35 6.39 -11.65
C ALA A 40 -7.51 5.41 -10.83
N ALA A 41 -7.83 4.12 -10.89
CA ALA A 41 -7.06 3.10 -10.18
C ALA A 41 -5.61 3.05 -10.68
N ARG A 42 -5.40 3.12 -11.99
CA ARG A 42 -4.05 3.12 -12.54
C ARG A 42 -3.27 4.37 -12.12
N THR A 43 -3.95 5.49 -12.01
CA THR A 43 -3.30 6.73 -11.53
C THR A 43 -2.78 6.55 -10.10
N LEU A 44 -3.55 5.91 -9.24
CA LEU A 44 -3.11 5.61 -7.88
C LEU A 44 -1.90 4.66 -7.89
N VAL A 45 -1.96 3.59 -8.69
CA VAL A 45 -0.84 2.65 -8.80
C VAL A 45 0.42 3.36 -9.26
N GLN A 46 0.30 4.28 -10.21
CA GLN A 46 1.45 5.07 -10.68
C GLN A 46 2.03 5.93 -9.56
N ALA A 47 1.20 6.44 -8.67
CA ALA A 47 1.67 7.20 -7.51
C ALA A 47 2.48 6.32 -6.55
N LEU A 48 2.07 5.07 -6.37
CA LEU A 48 2.85 4.11 -5.56
C LEU A 48 4.21 3.85 -6.21
N HIS A 49 4.22 3.64 -7.52
CA HIS A 49 5.46 3.39 -8.24
C HIS A 49 6.41 4.60 -8.20
N LEU A 50 5.85 5.81 -8.17
CA LEU A 50 6.66 7.01 -8.05
C LEU A 50 7.40 7.03 -6.71
N GLU A 51 6.73 6.65 -5.61
CA GLU A 51 7.39 6.59 -4.31
C GLU A 51 8.55 5.60 -4.32
N GLN A 52 8.39 4.46 -4.98
CA GLN A 52 9.46 3.48 -5.08
C GLN A 52 10.61 3.99 -5.95
N ARG A 53 10.30 4.61 -7.07
CA ARG A 53 11.31 5.16 -7.97
C ARG A 53 12.14 6.24 -7.29
N GLU A 54 11.51 7.03 -6.41
CA GLU A 54 12.18 8.09 -5.66
C GLU A 54 12.79 7.59 -4.34
N ALA A 55 12.76 6.29 -4.11
CA ALA A 55 13.31 5.65 -2.93
C ALA A 55 12.71 6.13 -1.61
N ARG A 56 11.46 6.63 -1.63
CA ARG A 56 10.78 7.04 -0.41
C ARG A 56 10.07 5.88 0.26
N ALA A 57 9.62 4.91 -0.53
CA ALA A 57 9.00 3.70 -0.01
C ALA A 57 9.12 2.60 -1.06
N ARG A 58 9.38 1.39 -0.59
CA ARG A 58 9.37 0.21 -1.45
C ARG A 58 8.03 -0.48 -1.30
N THR A 59 7.33 -0.69 -2.39
CA THR A 59 6.05 -1.40 -2.37
C THR A 59 6.30 -2.90 -2.32
N LEU A 60 5.71 -3.57 -1.34
CA LEU A 60 5.79 -5.01 -1.20
C LEU A 60 4.53 -5.68 -1.73
N ALA A 61 3.40 -5.04 -1.53
CA ALA A 61 2.12 -5.52 -2.04
C ALA A 61 1.13 -4.38 -2.02
N TYR A 62 0.12 -4.43 -2.88
CA TYR A 62 -0.98 -3.49 -2.81
C TYR A 62 -2.23 -4.11 -3.41
N VAL A 63 -3.38 -3.58 -3.01
CA VAL A 63 -4.63 -3.78 -3.73
C VAL A 63 -5.42 -2.48 -3.69
N VAL A 64 -5.88 -2.05 -4.85
CA VAL A 64 -6.73 -0.87 -4.97
C VAL A 64 -8.17 -1.35 -5.10
N MET A 65 -8.96 -1.11 -4.08
CA MET A 65 -10.39 -1.41 -4.08
C MET A 65 -11.15 -0.17 -4.56
N PRO A 66 -12.41 -0.28 -4.94
CA PRO A 66 -13.13 0.90 -5.47
C PRO A 66 -13.11 2.11 -4.55
N ASP A 67 -13.12 1.92 -3.24
CA ASP A 67 -13.23 3.00 -2.27
C ASP A 67 -12.10 3.06 -1.25
N HIS A 68 -11.05 2.27 -1.46
CA HIS A 68 -9.89 2.31 -0.55
C HIS A 68 -8.68 1.63 -1.16
N LEU A 69 -7.54 1.89 -0.54
CA LEU A 69 -6.25 1.28 -0.88
C LEU A 69 -5.74 0.52 0.33
N HIS A 70 -5.27 -0.70 0.11
CA HIS A 70 -4.39 -1.39 1.06
C HIS A 70 -2.99 -1.42 0.44
N TRP A 71 -2.00 -0.97 1.20
CA TRP A 71 -0.64 -0.83 0.71
C TRP A 71 0.34 -1.35 1.75
N LEU A 72 1.08 -2.38 1.38
CA LEU A 72 2.13 -2.95 2.21
C LEU A 72 3.45 -2.41 1.70
N LEU A 73 4.14 -1.66 2.54
CA LEU A 73 5.33 -0.92 2.11
C LEU A 73 6.44 -0.99 3.13
N GLN A 74 7.66 -0.87 2.64
CA GLN A 74 8.85 -0.68 3.46
C GLN A 74 9.27 0.77 3.34
N LEU A 75 9.39 1.43 4.48
CA LEU A 75 9.69 2.86 4.51
C LEU A 75 11.14 3.12 4.11
N GLY A 76 11.36 4.13 3.29
CA GLY A 76 12.69 4.54 2.87
C GLY A 76 13.42 5.28 3.97
N GLU A 77 14.74 5.32 3.84
CA GLU A 77 15.61 5.95 4.83
C GLU A 77 15.30 7.43 4.96
N GLY A 78 15.17 7.89 6.20
CA GLY A 78 14.92 9.29 6.48
C GLY A 78 13.51 9.76 6.19
N LYS A 79 12.61 8.85 5.82
CA LYS A 79 11.24 9.21 5.47
C LYS A 79 10.28 8.88 6.60
N THR A 80 9.17 9.61 6.65
CA THR A 80 8.11 9.33 7.61
C THR A 80 6.95 8.69 6.86
N LEU A 81 6.22 7.84 7.56
CA LEU A 81 5.06 7.17 6.97
C LEU A 81 4.01 8.20 6.55
N SER A 82 3.73 9.19 7.41
CA SER A 82 2.78 10.24 7.09
C SER A 82 3.16 11.01 5.84
N GLY A 83 4.45 11.31 5.68
CA GLY A 83 4.95 12.02 4.51
C GLY A 83 4.75 11.21 3.23
N VAL A 84 5.07 9.94 3.29
CA VAL A 84 4.94 9.04 2.13
C VAL A 84 3.48 8.87 1.73
N VAL A 85 2.62 8.54 2.69
CA VAL A 85 1.19 8.36 2.42
C VAL A 85 0.56 9.66 1.93
N GLY A 86 0.93 10.78 2.58
CA GLY A 86 0.43 12.09 2.18
C GLY A 86 0.78 12.43 0.74
N THR A 87 2.00 12.10 0.33
CA THR A 87 2.44 12.34 -1.05
C THR A 87 1.62 11.53 -2.04
N VAL A 88 1.41 10.25 -1.77
CA VAL A 88 0.61 9.39 -2.65
C VAL A 88 -0.80 9.96 -2.78
N LYS A 89 -1.41 10.34 -1.66
CA LYS A 89 -2.76 10.90 -1.68
C LYS A 89 -2.82 12.21 -2.46
N SER A 90 -1.86 13.09 -2.24
CA SER A 90 -1.83 14.39 -2.93
C SER A 90 -1.61 14.24 -4.42
N VAL A 91 -0.65 13.41 -4.82
CA VAL A 91 -0.35 13.20 -6.23
C VAL A 91 -1.55 12.63 -6.96
N THR A 92 -2.20 11.63 -6.37
CA THR A 92 -3.38 11.01 -6.97
C THR A 92 -4.51 12.02 -7.14
N ALA A 93 -4.83 12.76 -6.09
CA ALA A 93 -5.90 13.76 -6.13
C ALA A 93 -5.59 14.85 -7.14
N HIS A 94 -4.33 15.32 -7.17
CA HIS A 94 -3.94 16.36 -8.13
C HIS A 94 -4.06 15.87 -9.58
N ARG A 95 -3.59 14.67 -9.85
CA ARG A 95 -3.63 14.12 -11.21
C ARG A 95 -5.06 13.87 -11.68
N LEU A 96 -5.95 13.48 -10.77
CA LEU A 96 -7.36 13.26 -11.11
C LEU A 96 -8.18 14.54 -11.05
N GLY A 97 -7.60 15.64 -10.53
CA GLY A 97 -8.26 16.93 -10.48
C GLY A 97 -9.47 16.97 -9.57
N MET A 98 -9.46 16.20 -8.48
CA MET A 98 -10.59 16.14 -7.58
C MET A 98 -10.13 15.81 -6.16
N ARG A 99 -10.99 16.13 -5.20
CA ARG A 99 -10.76 15.74 -3.81
C ARG A 99 -11.22 14.29 -3.67
N ILE A 100 -10.32 13.43 -3.21
CA ILE A 100 -10.58 12.00 -3.19
C ILE A 100 -10.69 11.46 -1.77
N TRP A 101 -9.79 11.90 -0.89
CA TRP A 101 -9.48 11.13 0.31
C TRP A 101 -10.18 11.62 1.56
N GLN A 102 -10.56 10.67 2.41
CA GLN A 102 -10.87 10.95 3.80
C GLN A 102 -9.56 11.34 4.50
N PRO A 103 -9.59 12.28 5.46
CA PRO A 103 -8.36 12.64 6.19
C PRO A 103 -7.80 11.44 6.94
N GLY A 104 -6.46 11.38 7.00
CA GLY A 104 -5.78 10.35 7.76
C GLY A 104 -5.68 9.01 7.05
N PHE A 105 -5.22 8.03 7.78
CA PHE A 105 -5.09 6.65 7.29
C PHE A 105 -4.89 5.73 8.49
N HIS A 106 -5.10 4.45 8.29
CA HIS A 106 -4.80 3.42 9.29
C HIS A 106 -3.50 2.75 8.93
N ASP A 107 -2.68 2.41 9.93
CA ASP A 107 -1.42 1.74 9.70
C ASP A 107 -1.17 0.66 10.74
N HIS A 108 -0.40 -0.34 10.34
CA HIS A 108 -0.07 -1.48 11.16
C HIS A 108 1.38 -1.85 10.88
N ALA A 109 2.24 -1.82 11.90
CA ALA A 109 3.63 -2.21 11.73
C ALA A 109 3.73 -3.72 11.63
N MET A 110 4.45 -4.20 10.63
CA MET A 110 4.72 -5.62 10.46
C MET A 110 6.04 -5.93 11.16
N ARG A 111 6.03 -6.85 12.09
CA ARG A 111 7.20 -7.12 12.92
C ARG A 111 7.89 -8.42 12.62
N ARG A 112 7.21 -9.32 11.95
CA ARG A 112 7.74 -10.64 11.65
C ARG A 112 7.43 -11.01 10.22
N GLU A 113 8.23 -11.89 9.68
CA GLU A 113 8.05 -12.32 8.29
C GLU A 113 6.69 -12.97 8.06
N GLU A 114 6.24 -13.77 9.01
CA GLU A 114 4.93 -14.40 8.88
C GLU A 114 3.79 -13.41 8.89
N ASP A 115 3.93 -12.29 9.63
CA ASP A 115 2.92 -11.22 9.60
C ASP A 115 2.88 -10.59 8.21
N LEU A 116 4.05 -10.40 7.62
CA LEU A 116 4.15 -9.83 6.28
C LEU A 116 3.47 -10.73 5.25
N ARG A 117 3.74 -12.03 5.31
CA ARG A 117 3.15 -12.99 4.38
C ARG A 117 1.64 -13.07 4.56
N SER A 118 1.17 -13.07 5.80
CA SER A 118 -0.26 -13.09 6.10
C SER A 118 -0.94 -11.84 5.57
N ALA A 119 -0.30 -10.68 5.76
CA ALA A 119 -0.84 -9.42 5.24
C ALA A 119 -0.94 -9.44 3.73
N ALA A 120 0.08 -9.93 3.04
CA ALA A 120 0.06 -10.01 1.59
C ALA A 120 -1.05 -10.91 1.08
N ARG A 121 -1.23 -12.08 1.71
CA ARG A 121 -2.32 -12.98 1.34
C ARG A 121 -3.67 -12.33 1.58
N TYR A 122 -3.81 -11.62 2.68
CA TYR A 122 -5.04 -10.90 3.00
C TYR A 122 -5.37 -9.88 1.91
N LEU A 123 -4.36 -9.15 1.45
CA LEU A 123 -4.55 -8.13 0.42
C LEU A 123 -5.06 -8.73 -0.88
N ILE A 124 -4.40 -9.77 -1.38
CA ILE A 124 -4.79 -10.33 -2.68
C ILE A 124 -6.13 -11.05 -2.62
N ALA A 125 -6.56 -11.47 -1.44
CA ALA A 125 -7.87 -12.11 -1.27
C ALA A 125 -9.00 -11.10 -1.14
N ASN A 126 -8.69 -9.81 -0.94
CA ASN A 126 -9.69 -8.78 -0.73
C ASN A 126 -10.74 -8.68 -1.84
N PRO A 127 -10.34 -8.64 -3.13
CA PRO A 127 -11.35 -8.60 -4.19
C PRO A 127 -12.27 -9.81 -4.20
N LEU A 128 -11.77 -10.98 -3.81
CA LEU A 128 -12.60 -12.19 -3.72
C LEU A 128 -13.64 -12.05 -2.60
N ARG A 129 -13.21 -11.59 -1.42
CA ARG A 129 -14.11 -11.39 -0.29
C ARG A 129 -15.17 -10.33 -0.58
N ALA A 130 -14.82 -9.33 -1.38
CA ALA A 130 -15.73 -8.26 -1.74
C ALA A 130 -16.63 -8.62 -2.93
N GLY A 131 -16.44 -9.80 -3.52
CA GLY A 131 -17.25 -10.23 -4.66
C GLY A 131 -16.89 -9.55 -5.97
N LEU A 132 -15.71 -8.95 -6.05
CA LEU A 132 -15.28 -8.22 -7.26
C LEU A 132 -14.62 -9.12 -8.29
N ALA A 133 -14.21 -10.30 -7.88
CA ALA A 133 -13.59 -11.28 -8.78
C ALA A 133 -13.78 -12.67 -8.21
N VAL A 134 -13.77 -13.67 -9.08
CA VAL A 134 -13.85 -15.07 -8.68
C VAL A 134 -12.49 -15.60 -8.28
N ARG A 135 -11.45 -15.15 -8.96
CA ARG A 135 -10.06 -15.53 -8.66
C ARG A 135 -9.23 -14.27 -8.56
N ALA A 136 -8.20 -14.29 -7.70
CA ALA A 136 -7.33 -13.13 -7.48
C ALA A 136 -6.73 -12.62 -8.80
N GLY A 137 -6.33 -13.52 -9.69
CA GLY A 137 -5.71 -13.12 -10.95
C GLY A 137 -6.64 -12.35 -11.87
N ASP A 138 -7.95 -12.40 -11.63
CA ASP A 138 -8.93 -11.71 -12.46
C ASP A 138 -9.12 -10.24 -12.05
N TYR A 139 -8.64 -9.85 -10.87
CA TYR A 139 -8.74 -8.47 -10.43
C TYR A 139 -7.48 -7.71 -10.83
N PRO A 140 -7.61 -6.59 -11.60
CA PRO A 140 -6.43 -5.98 -12.23
C PRO A 140 -5.59 -5.05 -11.34
N HIS A 141 -6.06 -4.71 -10.15
CA HIS A 141 -5.46 -3.64 -9.35
C HIS A 141 -4.75 -4.14 -8.10
N TRP A 142 -3.90 -5.16 -8.26
CA TRP A 142 -3.09 -5.64 -7.15
C TRP A 142 -1.73 -6.13 -7.64
N ASP A 143 -0.78 -6.17 -6.71
CA ASP A 143 0.52 -6.78 -6.99
C ASP A 143 1.17 -7.21 -5.68
N VAL A 144 2.05 -8.22 -5.76
CA VAL A 144 2.85 -8.71 -4.63
C VAL A 144 4.22 -9.09 -5.15
N VAL A 145 5.27 -8.54 -4.52
CA VAL A 145 6.62 -8.70 -5.07
C VAL A 145 7.29 -10.03 -4.76
N TRP A 146 6.75 -10.81 -3.83
CA TRP A 146 7.43 -12.04 -3.45
C TRP A 146 6.52 -13.24 -3.15
N MET A 147 5.39 -13.29 -3.77
CA MET A 147 4.53 -14.47 -3.65
C MET A 147 4.40 -15.21 -4.97
#